data_7cd2f9c6194a2e47866ccade0b3d06c1
#
_entry.id   7cd2f9c6194a2e47866ccade0b3d06c1
#
_cell.length_a   1.000
_cell.length_b   1.000
_cell.length_c   1.000
_cell.angle_alpha   90.00
_cell.angle_beta   90.00
_cell.angle_gamma   90.00
#
_symmetry.space_group_name_H-M   'P 1'
#
loop_
_entity.id
_entity.type
_entity.pdbx_description
1 polymer ?
#
loop_
_entity_poly.entity_id
_entity_poly.type
_entity_poly.pdbx_seq_one_letter_code
_entity_poly.pdbx_strand_id
1 'polypeptide(L)'
;MNLSPIQEEIVNTSGNLIVRASAGTGKTHTMVSKIAKEINENRTHKVVAAITFTIKAAQEIKDRLSVDVTRHFIGTNNSFVIEEIIKPFMKDVYGSDYDLDMSTDYSKEAKVDTFSEAIEKIKTEGILCSYTDNKKNFIFELAQEIMEKSTACRLYLQAKYFKIYIDEYQDCDESMHKLFMYLCDTLKIKTFVVGDEKQSIYIWRGAHPDAFVSIWGKSNFTSKFMGDNFRSCKQIQNYSNLLYDETRNLYSPTPELNNIMWLSTTSTAWASEALKYIDPNKKSALLRFSNDNTRLGAGELSANGVDYTYIPQTPIAEITTDTAWLYSAIAKYLIIEKYSAYDLISEIPVEGNETHKIVSTIKKMLKNVEQSVNDENNFYLATNDLATYLGYATKNEHLKKLFETVTDKKYHVAFEPDKYQHVAITFHSSKGLEFEQVIVFAEDYRLSDVSSLCNHYVAVTRAKSKLIIVKQNSYNANCFQVNLEKLFAKSGVKINDVLVQI
;
A
#
# COMPACT_ATOMS: atom_id res chain seq x y z
N MET A 1 -15.57 -9.97 14.14
CA MET A 1 -14.84 -11.24 14.33
C MET A 1 -14.21 -11.20 15.71
N ASN A 2 -14.24 -12.32 16.44
CA ASN A 2 -13.51 -12.41 17.70
C ASN A 2 -12.01 -12.46 17.41
N LEU A 3 -11.22 -11.89 18.30
CA LEU A 3 -9.76 -11.95 18.24
C LEU A 3 -9.28 -13.39 18.53
N SER A 4 -8.21 -13.83 17.88
CA SER A 4 -7.51 -15.07 18.27
C SER A 4 -6.71 -14.83 19.55
N PRO A 5 -6.27 -15.90 20.27
CA PRO A 5 -5.51 -15.76 21.49
C PRO A 5 -4.27 -14.86 21.35
N ILE A 6 -3.51 -15.00 20.27
CA ILE A 6 -2.34 -14.14 20.03
C ILE A 6 -2.74 -12.70 19.72
N GLN A 7 -3.84 -12.49 19.00
CA GLN A 7 -4.35 -11.14 18.73
C GLN A 7 -4.84 -10.47 20.03
N GLU A 8 -5.53 -11.20 20.91
CA GLU A 8 -5.93 -10.71 22.25
C GLU A 8 -4.71 -10.36 23.10
N GLU A 9 -3.68 -11.19 23.08
CA GLU A 9 -2.43 -10.93 23.79
C GLU A 9 -1.78 -9.63 23.29
N ILE A 10 -1.70 -9.44 21.95
CA ILE A 10 -1.16 -8.23 21.34
C ILE A 10 -1.97 -7.01 21.74
N VAL A 11 -3.30 -7.07 21.68
CA VAL A 11 -4.19 -5.97 22.06
C VAL A 11 -4.00 -5.59 23.53
N ASN A 12 -3.72 -6.56 24.39
CA ASN A 12 -3.54 -6.35 25.84
C ASN A 12 -2.10 -6.00 26.26
N THR A 13 -1.11 -6.20 25.38
CA THR A 13 0.29 -5.87 25.68
C THR A 13 0.50 -4.35 25.71
N SER A 14 1.07 -3.81 26.76
CA SER A 14 1.42 -2.39 26.91
C SER A 14 2.86 -2.11 26.46
N GLY A 15 3.23 -0.83 26.37
CA GLY A 15 4.60 -0.42 26.02
C GLY A 15 4.87 -0.39 24.52
N ASN A 16 6.16 -0.47 24.17
CA ASN A 16 6.57 -0.60 22.77
C ASN A 16 6.40 -2.03 22.31
N LEU A 17 5.87 -2.20 21.12
CA LEU A 17 5.51 -3.52 20.61
C LEU A 17 5.89 -3.62 19.12
N ILE A 18 6.60 -4.68 18.75
CA ILE A 18 6.77 -5.08 17.37
C ILE A 18 6.01 -6.37 17.10
N VAL A 19 5.23 -6.36 16.02
CA VAL A 19 4.43 -7.50 15.58
C VAL A 19 4.86 -7.94 14.19
N ARG A 20 5.50 -9.10 14.08
CA ARG A 20 5.66 -9.78 12.80
C ARG A 20 4.38 -10.53 12.48
N ALA A 21 3.79 -10.27 11.34
CA ALA A 21 2.47 -10.80 11.02
C ALA A 21 2.43 -11.28 9.57
N SER A 22 2.44 -12.59 9.39
CA SER A 22 2.35 -13.21 8.05
C SER A 22 1.10 -12.78 7.27
N ALA A 23 1.07 -13.05 5.98
CA ALA A 23 -0.09 -12.75 5.14
C ALA A 23 -1.37 -13.43 5.69
N GLY A 24 -2.50 -12.72 5.67
CA GLY A 24 -3.79 -13.29 6.10
C GLY A 24 -4.01 -13.44 7.60
N THR A 25 -3.11 -12.92 8.45
CA THR A 25 -3.19 -13.07 9.92
C THR A 25 -4.01 -11.98 10.62
N GLY A 26 -4.59 -11.03 9.88
CA GLY A 26 -5.44 -9.98 10.44
C GLY A 26 -4.66 -8.81 11.08
N LYS A 27 -3.51 -8.43 10.52
CA LYS A 27 -2.68 -7.28 10.95
C LYS A 27 -3.51 -6.04 11.29
N THR A 28 -4.21 -5.51 10.28
CA THR A 28 -5.02 -4.28 10.40
C THR A 28 -6.12 -4.44 11.45
N HIS A 29 -6.79 -5.60 11.50
CA HIS A 29 -7.82 -5.88 12.50
C HIS A 29 -7.28 -5.82 13.93
N THR A 30 -6.11 -6.43 14.16
CA THR A 30 -5.45 -6.43 15.48
C THR A 30 -5.01 -5.03 15.88
N MET A 31 -4.42 -4.26 14.93
CA MET A 31 -4.00 -2.88 15.18
C MET A 31 -5.18 -1.97 15.50
N VAL A 32 -6.26 -2.02 14.70
CA VAL A 32 -7.49 -1.24 14.93
C VAL A 32 -8.11 -1.57 16.29
N SER A 33 -8.20 -2.85 16.66
CA SER A 33 -8.72 -3.27 17.96
C SER A 33 -7.89 -2.71 19.11
N LYS A 34 -6.56 -2.70 18.97
CA LYS A 34 -5.66 -2.14 19.96
C LYS A 34 -5.78 -0.62 20.06
N ILE A 35 -5.86 0.09 18.94
CA ILE A 35 -6.08 1.55 18.90
C ILE A 35 -7.38 1.89 19.62
N ALA A 36 -8.49 1.23 19.28
CA ALA A 36 -9.80 1.48 19.89
C ALA A 36 -9.76 1.25 21.41
N LYS A 37 -9.14 0.16 21.87
CA LYS A 37 -8.97 -0.11 23.29
C LYS A 37 -8.16 1.00 23.98
N GLU A 38 -7.00 1.35 23.46
CA GLU A 38 -6.11 2.33 24.09
C GLU A 38 -6.68 3.75 24.05
N ILE A 39 -7.47 4.14 23.05
CA ILE A 39 -8.22 5.40 23.04
C ILE A 39 -9.27 5.40 24.17
N ASN A 40 -10.04 4.33 24.31
CA ASN A 40 -11.07 4.22 25.36
C ASN A 40 -10.50 4.20 26.78
N GLU A 41 -9.33 3.64 26.96
CA GLU A 41 -8.64 3.55 28.27
C GLU A 41 -7.85 4.83 28.61
N ASN A 42 -7.52 5.67 27.60
CA ASN A 42 -6.75 6.87 27.80
C ASN A 42 -7.52 7.93 28.60
N ARG A 43 -6.95 8.37 29.71
CA ARG A 43 -7.50 9.42 30.59
C ARG A 43 -6.71 10.73 30.51
N THR A 44 -5.81 10.84 29.53
CA THR A 44 -4.99 12.04 29.33
C THR A 44 -5.52 12.87 28.16
N HIS A 45 -4.96 14.08 27.99
CA HIS A 45 -5.23 14.91 26.80
C HIS A 45 -4.50 14.42 25.53
N LYS A 46 -3.53 13.50 25.69
CA LYS A 46 -2.71 13.03 24.57
C LYS A 46 -3.52 12.15 23.63
N VAL A 47 -3.08 12.13 22.38
CA VAL A 47 -3.74 11.39 21.30
C VAL A 47 -2.84 10.28 20.76
N VAL A 48 -3.36 9.45 19.86
CA VAL A 48 -2.59 8.49 19.06
C VAL A 48 -2.30 9.06 17.68
N ALA A 49 -1.21 8.58 17.06
CA ALA A 49 -1.02 8.65 15.62
C ALA A 49 -1.06 7.23 15.03
N ALA A 50 -1.92 7.00 14.04
CA ALA A 50 -1.93 5.79 13.23
C ALA A 50 -1.42 6.11 11.83
N ILE A 51 -0.27 5.55 11.50
CA ILE A 51 0.51 5.89 10.31
C ILE A 51 0.57 4.69 9.38
N THR A 52 0.28 4.90 8.10
CA THR A 52 0.29 3.88 7.06
C THR A 52 0.91 4.41 5.76
N PHE A 53 1.08 3.54 4.76
CA PHE A 53 1.72 3.93 3.49
C PHE A 53 0.78 4.52 2.45
N THR A 54 -0.54 4.28 2.55
CA THR A 54 -1.50 4.71 1.54
C THR A 54 -2.71 5.40 2.16
N ILE A 55 -3.27 6.36 1.44
CA ILE A 55 -4.51 7.05 1.83
C ILE A 55 -5.65 6.03 2.01
N LYS A 56 -5.73 5.04 1.12
CA LYS A 56 -6.74 3.97 1.21
C LYS A 56 -6.63 3.18 2.52
N ALA A 57 -5.42 2.83 2.95
CA ALA A 57 -5.22 2.11 4.22
C ALA A 57 -5.53 3.01 5.43
N ALA A 58 -5.22 4.30 5.37
CA ALA A 58 -5.60 5.25 6.41
C ALA A 58 -7.13 5.38 6.53
N GLN A 59 -7.84 5.46 5.40
CA GLN A 59 -9.29 5.49 5.39
C GLN A 59 -9.89 4.19 5.92
N GLU A 60 -9.36 3.04 5.53
CA GLU A 60 -9.78 1.73 6.06
C GLU A 60 -9.64 1.64 7.58
N ILE A 61 -8.57 2.21 8.15
CA ILE A 61 -8.38 2.28 9.60
C ILE A 61 -9.45 3.18 10.23
N LYS A 62 -9.72 4.36 9.67
CA LYS A 62 -10.77 5.28 10.15
C LYS A 62 -12.14 4.61 10.15
N ASP A 63 -12.52 3.96 9.05
CA ASP A 63 -13.83 3.32 8.86
C ASP A 63 -14.06 2.14 9.83
N ARG A 64 -12.98 1.45 10.21
CA ARG A 64 -13.06 0.31 11.14
C ARG A 64 -13.01 0.70 12.61
N LEU A 65 -12.59 1.93 12.93
CA LEU A 65 -12.56 2.41 14.30
C LEU A 65 -13.97 2.79 14.76
N SER A 66 -14.45 2.14 15.82
CA SER A 66 -15.74 2.40 16.44
C SER A 66 -15.69 3.46 17.56
N VAL A 67 -14.66 4.31 17.54
CA VAL A 67 -14.41 5.36 18.53
C VAL A 67 -14.24 6.71 17.84
N ASP A 68 -14.46 7.82 18.57
CA ASP A 68 -14.20 9.15 18.04
C ASP A 68 -12.70 9.34 17.78
N VAL A 69 -12.37 9.62 16.52
CA VAL A 69 -11.00 9.78 16.04
C VAL A 69 -10.66 11.21 15.60
N THR A 70 -11.57 12.15 15.73
CA THR A 70 -11.43 13.55 15.24
C THR A 70 -10.20 14.27 15.79
N ARG A 71 -9.74 13.91 16.99
CA ARG A 71 -8.55 14.49 17.63
C ARG A 71 -7.26 13.71 17.35
N HIS A 72 -7.38 12.52 16.76
CA HIS A 72 -6.27 11.60 16.54
C HIS A 72 -5.70 11.79 15.14
N PHE A 73 -4.39 11.58 14.95
CA PHE A 73 -3.83 11.55 13.62
C PHE A 73 -4.02 10.15 13.02
N ILE A 74 -4.69 10.06 11.86
CA ILE A 74 -4.76 8.83 11.06
C ILE A 74 -4.49 9.23 9.62
N GLY A 75 -3.32 8.85 9.11
CA GLY A 75 -2.87 9.30 7.79
C GLY A 75 -1.65 8.55 7.28
N THR A 76 -1.05 9.09 6.23
CA THR A 76 0.17 8.51 5.64
C THR A 76 1.42 8.99 6.39
N ASN A 77 2.54 8.26 6.18
CA ASN A 77 3.86 8.66 6.71
C ASN A 77 4.24 10.09 6.28
N ASN A 78 4.07 10.41 4.99
CA ASN A 78 4.39 11.74 4.48
C ASN A 78 3.49 12.81 5.12
N SER A 79 2.17 12.58 5.17
CA SER A 79 1.27 13.55 5.81
C SER A 79 1.60 13.74 7.29
N PHE A 80 2.01 12.70 8.02
CA PHE A 80 2.42 12.83 9.41
C PHE A 80 3.61 13.79 9.57
N VAL A 81 4.68 13.58 8.81
CA VAL A 81 5.88 14.43 8.97
C VAL A 81 5.67 15.83 8.42
N ILE A 82 4.88 16.00 7.36
CA ILE A 82 4.58 17.31 6.78
C ILE A 82 3.71 18.14 7.74
N GLU A 83 2.60 17.59 8.21
CA GLU A 83 1.63 18.34 9.02
C GLU A 83 2.03 18.49 10.49
N GLU A 84 2.75 17.50 11.05
CA GLU A 84 3.08 17.52 12.48
C GLU A 84 4.50 18.02 12.79
N ILE A 85 5.39 18.04 11.80
CA ILE A 85 6.81 18.39 12.01
C ILE A 85 7.24 19.54 11.08
N ILE A 86 7.14 19.36 9.75
CA ILE A 86 7.74 20.30 8.82
C ILE A 86 7.00 21.63 8.84
N LYS A 87 5.72 21.66 8.47
CA LYS A 87 4.94 22.90 8.41
C LYS A 87 4.96 23.69 9.72
N PRO A 88 4.69 23.08 10.90
CA PRO A 88 4.63 23.83 12.14
C PRO A 88 5.99 24.37 12.62
N PHE A 89 7.10 23.71 12.29
CA PHE A 89 8.42 24.02 12.88
C PHE A 89 9.49 24.43 11.87
N MET A 90 9.17 24.55 10.57
CA MET A 90 10.13 24.99 9.56
C MET A 90 10.69 26.37 9.90
N LYS A 91 9.83 27.32 10.29
CA LYS A 91 10.26 28.69 10.66
C LYS A 91 11.14 28.73 11.91
N ASP A 92 10.95 27.80 12.84
CA ASP A 92 11.77 27.72 14.06
C ASP A 92 13.24 27.36 13.76
N VAL A 93 13.47 26.60 12.70
CA VAL A 93 14.79 26.10 12.31
C VAL A 93 15.44 26.95 11.20
N TYR A 94 14.67 27.36 10.21
CA TYR A 94 15.19 27.99 9.00
C TYR A 94 14.86 29.48 8.87
N GLY A 95 14.03 30.03 9.80
CA GLY A 95 13.69 31.44 9.85
C GLY A 95 12.37 31.80 9.16
N SER A 96 12.02 33.09 9.23
CA SER A 96 10.72 33.61 8.80
C SER A 96 10.46 33.58 7.29
N ASP A 97 11.51 33.36 6.48
CA ASP A 97 11.44 33.41 5.02
C ASP A 97 10.71 32.18 4.42
N TYR A 98 10.41 31.17 5.24
CA TYR A 98 9.74 29.95 4.79
C TYR A 98 8.24 30.04 5.06
N ASP A 99 7.42 29.86 4.01
CA ASP A 99 5.97 29.89 4.14
C ASP A 99 5.45 28.57 4.78
N LEU A 100 4.26 28.68 5.41
CA LEU A 100 3.55 27.51 5.95
C LEU A 100 2.74 26.79 4.88
N ASP A 101 2.38 27.49 3.79
CA ASP A 101 1.59 26.93 2.67
C ASP A 101 2.47 26.18 1.66
N MET A 102 3.25 25.21 2.16
CA MET A 102 4.06 24.36 1.31
C MET A 102 3.19 23.31 0.63
N SER A 103 3.36 23.16 -0.69
CA SER A 103 2.79 22.08 -1.48
C SER A 103 3.80 20.96 -1.74
N THR A 104 3.34 19.75 -2.08
CA THR A 104 4.23 18.63 -2.45
C THR A 104 4.27 18.44 -3.96
N ASP A 105 5.47 18.24 -4.52
CA ASP A 105 5.66 17.85 -5.90
C ASP A 105 6.82 16.86 -6.03
N TYR A 106 6.51 15.61 -6.36
CA TYR A 106 7.49 14.54 -6.56
C TYR A 106 7.67 14.17 -8.05
N SER A 107 7.21 15.03 -8.96
CA SER A 107 7.40 14.85 -10.40
C SER A 107 8.90 14.89 -10.76
N LYS A 108 9.26 14.39 -11.95
CA LYS A 108 10.66 14.37 -12.40
C LYS A 108 11.26 15.77 -12.46
N GLU A 109 10.46 16.76 -12.82
CA GLU A 109 10.86 18.17 -13.01
C GLU A 109 11.11 18.86 -11.64
N ALA A 110 10.49 18.37 -10.58
CA ALA A 110 10.66 18.91 -9.24
C ALA A 110 11.82 18.27 -8.47
N LYS A 111 12.36 17.13 -8.94
CA LYS A 111 13.44 16.42 -8.26
C LYS A 111 14.74 17.22 -8.19
N VAL A 112 15.48 17.00 -7.12
CA VAL A 112 16.78 17.63 -6.82
C VAL A 112 17.81 16.58 -6.44
N ASP A 113 19.09 16.94 -6.48
CA ASP A 113 20.18 16.02 -6.16
C ASP A 113 20.64 16.15 -4.71
N THR A 114 20.51 17.35 -4.11
CA THR A 114 21.06 17.67 -2.80
C THR A 114 20.02 18.23 -1.83
N PHE A 115 20.29 18.07 -0.53
CA PHE A 115 19.48 18.64 0.54
C PHE A 115 19.38 20.17 0.45
N SER A 116 20.51 20.84 0.14
CA SER A 116 20.55 22.31 0.01
C SER A 116 19.67 22.83 -1.14
N GLU A 117 19.68 22.16 -2.28
CA GLU A 117 18.79 22.49 -3.40
C GLU A 117 17.31 22.33 -3.02
N ALA A 118 16.97 21.27 -2.28
CA ALA A 118 15.61 21.06 -1.82
C ALA A 118 15.16 22.17 -0.83
N ILE A 119 16.01 22.58 0.09
CA ILE A 119 15.74 23.70 1.01
C ILE A 119 15.55 25.02 0.26
N GLU A 120 16.41 25.31 -0.72
CA GLU A 120 16.26 26.50 -1.56
C GLU A 120 14.96 26.48 -2.39
N LYS A 121 14.57 25.31 -2.88
CA LYS A 121 13.31 25.14 -3.60
C LYS A 121 12.08 25.38 -2.72
N ILE A 122 12.12 24.98 -1.44
CA ILE A 122 11.07 25.33 -0.49
C ILE A 122 11.02 26.85 -0.31
N LYS A 123 12.17 27.50 -0.16
CA LYS A 123 12.26 28.95 0.06
C LYS A 123 11.72 29.75 -1.10
N THR A 124 12.07 29.36 -2.33
CA THR A 124 11.75 30.13 -3.56
C THR A 124 10.41 29.77 -4.18
N GLU A 125 9.98 28.53 -4.09
CA GLU A 125 8.79 28.00 -4.77
C GLU A 125 7.70 27.49 -3.81
N GLY A 126 8.00 27.32 -2.51
CA GLY A 126 7.09 26.71 -1.56
C GLY A 126 6.85 25.21 -1.82
N ILE A 127 7.80 24.52 -2.47
CA ILE A 127 7.62 23.13 -2.92
C ILE A 127 8.46 22.16 -2.09
N LEU A 128 7.80 21.19 -1.45
CA LEU A 128 8.40 20.00 -0.88
C LEU A 128 8.61 18.97 -1.99
N CYS A 129 9.86 18.74 -2.38
CA CYS A 129 10.24 17.88 -3.49
C CYS A 129 10.81 16.53 -3.03
N SER A 130 11.34 15.74 -3.96
CA SER A 130 12.07 14.50 -3.69
C SER A 130 13.45 14.52 -4.35
N TYR A 131 14.33 13.63 -3.90
CA TYR A 131 15.61 13.42 -4.56
C TYR A 131 15.45 12.67 -5.89
N THR A 132 16.41 12.88 -6.80
CA THR A 132 16.59 12.04 -8.00
C THR A 132 16.92 10.60 -7.63
N ASP A 133 17.71 10.41 -6.58
CA ASP A 133 17.97 9.09 -5.99
C ASP A 133 16.76 8.63 -5.19
N ASN A 134 16.00 7.70 -5.74
CA ASN A 134 14.81 7.11 -5.12
C ASN A 134 15.08 6.32 -3.82
N LYS A 135 16.35 6.08 -3.46
CA LYS A 135 16.73 5.44 -2.19
C LYS A 135 16.85 6.42 -1.04
N LYS A 136 16.85 7.73 -1.31
CA LYS A 136 16.88 8.81 -0.34
C LYS A 136 15.50 9.44 -0.20
N ASN A 137 15.19 9.93 1.00
CA ASN A 137 13.90 10.53 1.30
C ASN A 137 14.07 11.90 1.93
N PHE A 138 14.00 12.95 1.12
CA PHE A 138 14.19 14.34 1.55
C PHE A 138 13.21 14.74 2.66
N ILE A 139 11.95 14.38 2.54
CA ILE A 139 10.90 14.78 3.50
C ILE A 139 11.22 14.26 4.91
N PHE A 140 11.65 13.01 5.03
CA PHE A 140 12.02 12.43 6.31
C PHE A 140 13.37 12.92 6.83
N GLU A 141 14.31 13.22 5.94
CA GLU A 141 15.59 13.84 6.31
C GLU A 141 15.37 15.24 6.87
N LEU A 142 14.54 16.07 6.22
CA LEU A 142 14.15 17.39 6.69
C LEU A 142 13.42 17.33 8.04
N ALA A 143 12.45 16.42 8.18
CA ALA A 143 11.72 16.24 9.43
C ALA A 143 12.66 15.82 10.58
N GLN A 144 13.62 14.94 10.31
CA GLN A 144 14.65 14.54 11.29
C GLN A 144 15.50 15.75 11.72
N GLU A 145 15.97 16.55 10.77
CA GLU A 145 16.76 17.75 11.06
C GLU A 145 15.97 18.77 11.90
N ILE A 146 14.68 18.99 11.56
CA ILE A 146 13.80 19.87 12.34
C ILE A 146 13.65 19.36 13.77
N MET A 147 13.37 18.08 13.97
CA MET A 147 13.26 17.50 15.32
C MET A 147 14.56 17.63 16.12
N GLU A 148 15.71 17.48 15.49
CA GLU A 148 17.01 17.60 16.16
C GLU A 148 17.29 19.05 16.58
N LYS A 149 16.95 20.04 15.74
CA LYS A 149 17.24 21.45 15.98
C LYS A 149 16.16 22.17 16.82
N SER A 150 14.87 21.86 16.63
CA SER A 150 13.76 22.52 17.31
C SER A 150 13.41 21.83 18.63
N THR A 151 13.64 22.52 19.74
CA THR A 151 13.14 22.08 21.06
C THR A 151 11.63 22.17 21.14
N ALA A 152 11.00 23.17 20.49
CA ALA A 152 9.55 23.35 20.46
C ALA A 152 8.88 22.14 19.76
N CYS A 153 9.43 21.69 18.64
CA CYS A 153 8.96 20.47 17.94
C CYS A 153 8.96 19.24 18.84
N ARG A 154 10.09 19.00 19.52
CA ARG A 154 10.21 17.85 20.43
C ARG A 154 9.17 17.90 21.57
N LEU A 155 9.03 19.04 22.21
CA LEU A 155 8.07 19.22 23.31
C LEU A 155 6.61 19.09 22.82
N TYR A 156 6.30 19.64 21.64
CA TYR A 156 4.99 19.49 21.02
C TYR A 156 4.63 18.01 20.78
N LEU A 157 5.52 17.27 20.13
CA LEU A 157 5.27 15.84 19.84
C LEU A 157 5.13 15.02 21.13
N GLN A 158 5.97 15.28 22.14
CA GLN A 158 5.88 14.63 23.44
C GLN A 158 4.59 15.01 24.19
N ALA A 159 4.11 16.25 24.09
CA ALA A 159 2.88 16.69 24.71
C ALA A 159 1.65 16.13 24.02
N LYS A 160 1.67 16.05 22.68
CA LYS A 160 0.53 15.63 21.87
C LYS A 160 0.32 14.12 21.85
N TYR A 161 1.39 13.32 21.65
CA TYR A 161 1.25 11.89 21.39
C TYR A 161 1.61 11.04 22.60
N PHE A 162 0.72 10.11 22.96
CA PHE A 162 1.07 9.07 23.93
C PHE A 162 1.54 7.78 23.24
N LYS A 163 1.08 7.52 21.99
CA LYS A 163 1.47 6.36 21.22
C LYS A 163 1.37 6.59 19.71
N ILE A 164 2.30 5.99 18.98
CA ILE A 164 2.35 5.95 17.53
C ILE A 164 2.21 4.51 17.06
N TYR A 165 1.32 4.28 16.09
CA TYR A 165 1.08 3.02 15.42
C TYR A 165 1.56 3.12 13.99
N ILE A 166 2.38 2.18 13.52
CA ILE A 166 2.96 2.18 12.19
C ILE A 166 2.66 0.84 11.54
N ASP A 167 1.83 0.86 10.49
CA ASP A 167 1.49 -0.31 9.67
C ASP A 167 2.45 -0.48 8.50
N GLU A 168 2.53 -1.68 7.95
CA GLU A 168 3.37 -2.05 6.80
C GLU A 168 4.85 -1.59 6.95
N TYR A 169 5.41 -1.69 8.15
CA TYR A 169 6.74 -1.14 8.47
C TYR A 169 7.87 -1.67 7.58
N GLN A 170 7.72 -2.84 6.98
CA GLN A 170 8.69 -3.42 6.04
C GLN A 170 8.89 -2.59 4.76
N ASP A 171 7.97 -1.64 4.49
CA ASP A 171 8.07 -0.73 3.36
C ASP A 171 8.75 0.61 3.73
N CYS A 172 9.14 0.81 5.00
CA CYS A 172 9.91 1.97 5.43
C CYS A 172 11.31 1.98 4.78
N ASP A 173 11.73 3.16 4.35
CA ASP A 173 13.13 3.43 4.00
C ASP A 173 13.97 3.74 5.26
N GLU A 174 15.28 3.93 5.06
CA GLU A 174 16.20 4.19 6.16
C GLU A 174 15.90 5.50 6.89
N SER A 175 15.51 6.56 6.19
CA SER A 175 15.20 7.87 6.79
C SER A 175 13.91 7.81 7.62
N MET A 176 12.88 7.10 7.12
CA MET A 176 11.66 6.81 7.88
C MET A 176 11.98 6.04 9.17
N HIS A 177 12.81 5.00 9.07
CA HIS A 177 13.21 4.20 10.22
C HIS A 177 13.93 5.05 11.28
N LYS A 178 14.90 5.88 10.88
CA LYS A 178 15.63 6.78 11.79
C LYS A 178 14.68 7.71 12.53
N LEU A 179 13.74 8.34 11.81
CA LEU A 179 12.75 9.25 12.39
C LEU A 179 11.84 8.54 13.40
N PHE A 180 11.27 7.39 13.04
CA PHE A 180 10.39 6.64 13.94
C PHE A 180 11.12 6.12 15.18
N MET A 181 12.37 5.70 15.03
CA MET A 181 13.19 5.30 16.18
C MET A 181 13.58 6.51 17.04
N TYR A 182 13.79 7.69 16.48
CA TYR A 182 14.02 8.92 17.25
C TYR A 182 12.79 9.26 18.11
N LEU A 183 11.58 9.17 17.56
CA LEU A 183 10.32 9.36 18.32
C LEU A 183 10.23 8.36 19.49
N CYS A 184 10.59 7.10 19.26
CA CYS A 184 10.54 6.05 20.27
C CYS A 184 11.68 6.18 21.30
N ASP A 185 12.93 6.23 20.83
CA ASP A 185 14.11 6.06 21.66
C ASP A 185 14.52 7.37 22.34
N THR A 186 14.35 8.52 21.68
CA THR A 186 14.73 9.84 22.21
C THR A 186 13.57 10.55 22.86
N LEU A 187 12.43 10.67 22.15
CA LEU A 187 11.25 11.37 22.69
C LEU A 187 10.42 10.51 23.64
N LYS A 188 10.72 9.21 23.75
CA LYS A 188 10.03 8.25 24.63
C LYS A 188 8.53 8.14 24.33
N ILE A 189 8.10 8.41 23.10
CA ILE A 189 6.72 8.17 22.65
C ILE A 189 6.57 6.67 22.44
N LYS A 190 5.57 6.06 23.06
CA LYS A 190 5.30 4.62 22.89
C LYS A 190 5.03 4.30 21.42
N THR A 191 5.57 3.18 20.94
CA THR A 191 5.49 2.84 19.52
C THR A 191 5.01 1.41 19.33
N PHE A 192 4.03 1.25 18.46
CA PHE A 192 3.54 -0.02 17.96
C PHE A 192 3.93 -0.15 16.50
N VAL A 193 4.66 -1.19 16.16
CA VAL A 193 5.12 -1.46 14.78
C VAL A 193 4.55 -2.79 14.34
N VAL A 194 3.92 -2.83 13.18
CA VAL A 194 3.45 -4.07 12.57
C VAL A 194 3.88 -4.16 11.10
N GLY A 195 4.24 -5.36 10.68
CA GLY A 195 4.69 -5.60 9.31
C GLY A 195 4.92 -7.08 9.00
N ASP A 196 5.30 -7.32 7.76
CA ASP A 196 5.70 -8.63 7.24
C ASP A 196 6.85 -8.41 6.25
N GLU A 197 8.09 -8.66 6.68
CA GLU A 197 9.29 -8.51 5.84
C GLU A 197 9.21 -9.32 4.55
N LYS A 198 8.43 -10.39 4.53
CA LYS A 198 8.17 -11.23 3.36
C LYS A 198 7.30 -10.54 2.30
N GLN A 199 6.64 -9.43 2.67
CA GLN A 199 5.81 -8.61 1.77
C GLN A 199 6.50 -7.31 1.33
N SER A 200 7.81 -7.16 1.55
CA SER A 200 8.59 -6.01 1.09
C SER A 200 8.87 -6.11 -0.41
N ILE A 201 7.98 -5.57 -1.23
CA ILE A 201 8.12 -5.57 -2.69
C ILE A 201 8.59 -4.23 -3.27
N TYR A 202 8.87 -3.25 -2.42
CA TYR A 202 9.32 -1.91 -2.82
C TYR A 202 10.81 -1.65 -2.55
N ILE A 203 11.63 -2.71 -2.43
CA ILE A 203 13.10 -2.60 -2.23
C ILE A 203 13.75 -1.73 -3.30
N TRP A 204 13.27 -1.80 -4.54
CA TRP A 204 13.74 -0.97 -5.65
C TRP A 204 13.40 0.52 -5.50
N ARG A 205 12.47 0.89 -4.62
CA ARG A 205 12.13 2.27 -4.25
C ARG A 205 12.79 2.73 -2.95
N GLY A 206 13.69 1.92 -2.36
CA GLY A 206 14.39 2.25 -1.13
C GLY A 206 13.79 1.63 0.13
N ALA A 207 12.75 0.80 0.03
CA ALA A 207 12.28 0.04 1.18
C ALA A 207 13.41 -0.81 1.76
N HIS A 208 13.57 -0.75 3.09
CA HIS A 208 14.65 -1.36 3.83
C HIS A 208 14.11 -2.38 4.85
N PRO A 209 13.78 -3.62 4.42
CA PRO A 209 13.17 -4.63 5.30
C PRO A 209 14.03 -4.96 6.53
N ASP A 210 15.38 -4.82 6.43
CA ASP A 210 16.27 -5.01 7.56
C ASP A 210 16.02 -4.00 8.70
N ALA A 211 15.49 -2.82 8.39
CA ALA A 211 15.06 -1.85 9.40
C ALA A 211 13.95 -2.42 10.31
N PHE A 212 12.97 -3.12 9.72
CA PHE A 212 11.94 -3.81 10.50
C PHE A 212 12.52 -4.95 11.34
N VAL A 213 13.39 -5.75 10.73
CA VAL A 213 14.05 -6.87 11.41
C VAL A 213 14.93 -6.37 12.58
N SER A 214 15.57 -5.20 12.45
CA SER A 214 16.44 -4.63 13.47
C SER A 214 15.73 -4.26 14.78
N ILE A 215 14.41 -4.03 14.73
CA ILE A 215 13.60 -3.76 15.92
C ILE A 215 13.31 -5.06 16.68
N TRP A 216 13.30 -6.20 15.99
CA TRP A 216 13.03 -7.50 16.60
C TRP A 216 14.12 -7.85 17.61
N GLY A 217 13.71 -8.06 18.85
CA GLY A 217 14.65 -8.36 19.94
C GLY A 217 15.31 -7.14 20.60
N LYS A 218 14.99 -5.89 20.19
CA LYS A 218 15.40 -4.69 20.96
C LYS A 218 14.85 -4.76 22.39
N SER A 219 15.69 -4.44 23.37
CA SER A 219 15.36 -4.57 24.79
C SER A 219 14.17 -3.71 25.25
N ASN A 220 13.88 -2.63 24.53
CA ASN A 220 12.78 -1.73 24.82
C ASN A 220 11.49 -2.06 24.01
N PHE A 221 11.50 -3.15 23.22
CA PHE A 221 10.33 -3.64 22.50
C PHE A 221 9.93 -5.05 22.95
N THR A 222 8.64 -5.27 23.11
CA THR A 222 8.07 -6.62 23.20
C THR A 222 7.84 -7.14 21.79
N SER A 223 8.38 -8.32 21.47
CA SER A 223 8.23 -8.94 20.13
C SER A 223 7.10 -9.98 20.15
N LYS A 224 6.19 -9.89 19.19
CA LYS A 224 5.08 -10.82 18.99
C LYS A 224 5.00 -11.30 17.54
N PHE A 225 4.70 -12.58 17.35
CA PHE A 225 4.54 -13.19 16.05
C PHE A 225 3.11 -13.67 15.81
N MET A 226 2.51 -13.25 14.70
CA MET A 226 1.19 -13.70 14.23
C MET A 226 1.41 -14.62 13.02
N GLY A 227 1.18 -15.93 13.23
CA GLY A 227 1.34 -16.97 12.19
C GLY A 227 0.03 -17.57 11.69
N ASP A 228 -1.07 -17.39 12.43
CA ASP A 228 -2.38 -17.97 12.10
C ASP A 228 -3.00 -17.28 10.89
N ASN A 229 -3.03 -17.95 9.76
CA ASN A 229 -3.60 -17.40 8.53
C ASN A 229 -5.09 -17.74 8.43
N PHE A 230 -5.94 -16.71 8.40
CA PHE A 230 -7.39 -16.81 8.27
C PHE A 230 -7.92 -16.62 6.85
N ARG A 231 -6.99 -16.37 5.90
CA ARG A 231 -7.33 -16.09 4.49
C ARG A 231 -7.32 -17.33 3.63
N SER A 232 -6.22 -18.05 3.67
CA SER A 232 -5.91 -19.08 2.66
C SER A 232 -6.18 -20.49 3.20
N CYS A 233 -6.50 -21.44 2.32
CA CYS A 233 -6.57 -22.86 2.68
C CYS A 233 -5.19 -23.39 3.14
N LYS A 234 -5.20 -24.50 3.89
CA LYS A 234 -4.01 -25.04 4.55
C LYS A 234 -2.86 -25.35 3.59
N GLN A 235 -3.16 -25.83 2.39
CA GLN A 235 -2.14 -26.15 1.40
C GLN A 235 -1.38 -24.90 0.94
N ILE A 236 -2.08 -23.77 0.69
CA ILE A 236 -1.46 -22.48 0.32
C ILE A 236 -0.67 -21.90 1.50
N GLN A 237 -1.18 -22.04 2.74
CA GLN A 237 -0.41 -21.69 3.94
C GLN A 237 0.89 -22.49 4.02
N ASN A 238 0.83 -23.80 3.85
CA ASN A 238 1.99 -24.68 3.87
C ASN A 238 3.03 -24.27 2.81
N TYR A 239 2.57 -24.04 1.59
CA TYR A 239 3.43 -23.58 0.50
C TYR A 239 4.16 -22.27 0.87
N SER A 240 3.41 -21.28 1.30
CA SER A 240 3.97 -19.96 1.64
C SER A 240 4.89 -20.00 2.88
N ASN A 241 4.60 -20.86 3.86
CA ASN A 241 5.42 -21.03 5.05
C ASN A 241 6.78 -21.67 4.75
N LEU A 242 6.85 -22.57 3.77
CA LEU A 242 8.09 -23.24 3.37
C LEU A 242 9.06 -22.32 2.59
N LEU A 243 8.60 -21.18 2.10
CA LEU A 243 9.44 -20.21 1.39
C LEU A 243 10.45 -19.51 2.31
N TYR A 244 10.19 -19.42 3.62
CA TYR A 244 11.00 -18.66 4.58
C TYR A 244 11.38 -19.48 5.80
N ASP A 245 12.62 -19.29 6.28
CA ASP A 245 13.16 -20.02 7.42
C ASP A 245 12.36 -19.74 8.72
N GLU A 246 11.85 -18.51 8.87
CA GLU A 246 11.11 -18.06 10.07
C GLU A 246 9.73 -18.70 10.20
N THR A 247 9.15 -19.17 9.10
CA THR A 247 7.79 -19.73 9.08
C THR A 247 7.73 -21.22 8.80
N ARG A 248 8.87 -21.88 8.52
CA ARG A 248 8.91 -23.32 8.20
C ARG A 248 8.33 -24.22 9.28
N ASN A 249 8.51 -23.84 10.54
CA ASN A 249 7.95 -24.58 11.68
C ASN A 249 6.42 -24.56 11.73
N LEU A 250 5.77 -23.70 10.95
CA LEU A 250 4.32 -23.64 10.80
C LEU A 250 3.80 -24.63 9.74
N TYR A 251 4.69 -25.27 8.99
CA TYR A 251 4.31 -26.33 8.06
C TYR A 251 3.64 -27.48 8.82
N SER A 252 2.49 -27.91 8.32
CA SER A 252 1.74 -29.04 8.85
C SER A 252 1.15 -29.82 7.68
N PRO A 253 1.55 -31.07 7.44
CA PRO A 253 1.06 -31.86 6.31
C PRO A 253 -0.46 -31.89 6.25
N THR A 254 -0.98 -31.83 5.03
CA THR A 254 -2.43 -32.00 4.77
C THR A 254 -2.62 -33.11 3.73
N PRO A 255 -3.63 -33.95 3.88
CA PRO A 255 -3.95 -35.00 2.89
C PRO A 255 -4.56 -34.39 1.61
N GLU A 256 -5.10 -33.18 1.67
CA GLU A 256 -5.72 -32.52 0.52
C GLU A 256 -4.67 -31.73 -0.26
N LEU A 257 -4.32 -32.22 -1.45
CA LEU A 257 -3.33 -31.61 -2.34
C LEU A 257 -3.96 -31.04 -3.63
N ASN A 258 -5.26 -30.77 -3.64
CA ASN A 258 -6.01 -30.31 -4.82
C ASN A 258 -6.14 -28.80 -4.95
N ASN A 259 -5.51 -28.02 -4.05
CA ASN A 259 -5.61 -26.56 -4.04
C ASN A 259 -4.43 -25.88 -4.74
N ILE A 260 -3.27 -26.55 -4.90
CA ILE A 260 -2.13 -26.01 -5.65
C ILE A 260 -1.79 -26.94 -6.80
N MET A 261 -1.89 -26.39 -8.03
CA MET A 261 -1.57 -27.10 -9.28
C MET A 261 -0.29 -26.52 -9.88
N TRP A 262 0.66 -27.40 -10.19
CA TRP A 262 1.83 -27.07 -10.96
C TRP A 262 1.63 -27.55 -12.39
N LEU A 263 1.38 -26.58 -13.29
CA LEU A 263 1.08 -26.86 -14.68
C LEU A 263 2.33 -26.71 -15.55
N SER A 264 2.90 -27.83 -16.03
CA SER A 264 4.00 -27.81 -16.99
C SER A 264 3.44 -27.85 -18.41
N THR A 265 3.62 -26.76 -19.17
CA THR A 265 2.94 -26.58 -20.44
C THR A 265 3.75 -25.78 -21.45
N THR A 266 3.28 -25.70 -22.68
CA THR A 266 3.83 -24.85 -23.74
C THR A 266 3.24 -23.44 -23.69
N SER A 267 3.88 -22.49 -24.37
CA SER A 267 3.40 -21.10 -24.43
C SER A 267 2.03 -20.94 -25.11
N THR A 268 1.61 -21.89 -25.94
CA THR A 268 0.33 -21.83 -26.68
C THR A 268 -0.81 -22.56 -25.99
N ALA A 269 -0.52 -23.50 -25.08
CA ALA A 269 -1.54 -24.37 -24.46
C ALA A 269 -1.90 -23.97 -23.02
N TRP A 270 -1.09 -23.13 -22.36
CA TRP A 270 -1.22 -22.87 -20.94
C TRP A 270 -2.61 -22.37 -20.51
N ALA A 271 -3.25 -21.50 -21.32
CA ALA A 271 -4.53 -20.91 -20.96
C ALA A 271 -5.64 -21.96 -20.95
N SER A 272 -5.74 -22.76 -22.03
CA SER A 272 -6.74 -23.85 -22.12
C SER A 272 -6.54 -24.91 -21.04
N GLU A 273 -5.30 -25.20 -20.68
CA GLU A 273 -4.98 -26.18 -19.65
C GLU A 273 -5.24 -25.64 -18.24
N ALA A 274 -4.84 -24.40 -17.95
CA ALA A 274 -5.09 -23.76 -16.66
C ALA A 274 -6.59 -23.62 -16.35
N LEU A 275 -7.39 -23.28 -17.37
CA LEU A 275 -8.85 -23.11 -17.23
C LEU A 275 -9.57 -24.41 -16.84
N LYS A 276 -9.02 -25.58 -17.10
CA LYS A 276 -9.58 -26.85 -16.60
C LYS A 276 -9.66 -26.94 -15.08
N TYR A 277 -8.83 -26.17 -14.38
CA TYR A 277 -8.71 -26.17 -12.92
C TYR A 277 -9.30 -24.90 -12.27
N ILE A 278 -9.77 -23.93 -13.05
CA ILE A 278 -10.44 -22.72 -12.58
C ILE A 278 -11.97 -22.97 -12.54
N ASP A 279 -12.57 -22.69 -11.40
CA ASP A 279 -14.02 -22.62 -11.27
C ASP A 279 -14.49 -21.26 -11.80
N PRO A 280 -15.23 -21.21 -12.91
CA PRO A 280 -15.66 -19.96 -13.53
C PRO A 280 -16.66 -19.16 -12.66
N ASN A 281 -17.24 -19.78 -11.64
CA ASN A 281 -18.17 -19.12 -10.72
C ASN A 281 -17.48 -18.46 -9.51
N LYS A 282 -16.15 -18.60 -9.39
CA LYS A 282 -15.38 -18.02 -8.31
C LYS A 282 -14.46 -16.93 -8.84
N LYS A 283 -14.32 -15.84 -8.06
CA LYS A 283 -13.38 -14.77 -8.40
C LYS A 283 -11.96 -15.33 -8.61
N SER A 284 -11.36 -14.99 -9.75
CA SER A 284 -10.00 -15.39 -10.05
C SER A 284 -9.14 -14.24 -10.54
N ALA A 285 -7.82 -14.35 -10.33
CA ALA A 285 -6.86 -13.38 -10.83
C ALA A 285 -5.71 -14.08 -11.57
N LEU A 286 -5.33 -13.52 -12.70
CA LEU A 286 -4.03 -13.73 -13.33
C LEU A 286 -3.06 -12.67 -12.80
N LEU A 287 -2.00 -13.08 -12.14
CA LEU A 287 -0.97 -12.17 -11.63
C LEU A 287 0.33 -12.34 -12.41
N ARG A 288 0.79 -11.27 -13.05
CA ARG A 288 2.03 -11.25 -13.82
C ARG A 288 2.97 -10.15 -13.33
N PHE A 289 4.23 -10.20 -13.75
CA PHE A 289 5.24 -9.20 -13.39
C PHE A 289 5.05 -7.88 -14.16
N SER A 290 4.82 -7.93 -15.47
CA SER A 290 4.70 -6.76 -16.33
C SER A 290 3.28 -6.52 -16.83
N ASN A 291 2.95 -5.26 -17.13
CA ASN A 291 1.67 -4.88 -17.71
C ASN A 291 1.41 -5.58 -19.06
N ASP A 292 2.44 -5.69 -19.92
CA ASP A 292 2.29 -6.33 -21.22
C ASP A 292 1.98 -7.82 -21.09
N ASN A 293 2.72 -8.56 -20.25
CA ASN A 293 2.43 -9.98 -20.01
C ASN A 293 1.07 -10.18 -19.35
N THR A 294 0.63 -9.25 -18.50
CA THR A 294 -0.70 -9.29 -17.88
C THR A 294 -1.79 -9.13 -18.93
N ARG A 295 -1.65 -8.14 -19.82
CA ARG A 295 -2.61 -7.87 -20.91
C ARG A 295 -2.67 -9.02 -21.91
N LEU A 296 -1.52 -9.55 -22.32
CA LEU A 296 -1.45 -10.71 -23.24
C LEU A 296 -2.13 -11.93 -22.60
N GLY A 297 -1.80 -12.24 -21.34
CA GLY A 297 -2.39 -13.40 -20.65
C GLY A 297 -3.90 -13.26 -20.44
N ALA A 298 -4.42 -12.05 -20.20
CA ALA A 298 -5.87 -11.81 -20.18
C ALA A 298 -6.51 -12.16 -21.52
N GLY A 299 -5.91 -11.71 -22.63
CA GLY A 299 -6.40 -12.02 -23.97
C GLY A 299 -6.38 -13.53 -24.29
N GLU A 300 -5.31 -14.23 -23.87
CA GLU A 300 -5.21 -15.68 -24.07
C GLU A 300 -6.26 -16.46 -23.27
N LEU A 301 -6.54 -16.09 -22.02
CA LEU A 301 -7.60 -16.69 -21.20
C LEU A 301 -8.99 -16.40 -21.79
N SER A 302 -9.25 -15.17 -22.22
CA SER A 302 -10.52 -14.80 -22.84
C SER A 302 -10.74 -15.53 -24.16
N ALA A 303 -9.71 -15.72 -24.97
CA ALA A 303 -9.79 -16.51 -26.21
C ALA A 303 -10.10 -18.00 -25.97
N ASN A 304 -9.83 -18.49 -24.75
CA ASN A 304 -10.13 -19.88 -24.35
C ASN A 304 -11.44 -20.00 -23.53
N GLY A 305 -12.31 -18.97 -23.53
CA GLY A 305 -13.70 -19.06 -23.06
C GLY A 305 -13.98 -18.54 -21.66
N VAL A 306 -13.01 -17.96 -20.96
CA VAL A 306 -13.23 -17.28 -19.68
C VAL A 306 -12.73 -15.85 -19.78
N ASP A 307 -13.64 -14.88 -19.75
CA ASP A 307 -13.35 -13.46 -19.96
C ASP A 307 -12.57 -12.88 -18.75
N TYR A 308 -11.28 -12.64 -18.94
CA TYR A 308 -10.40 -11.99 -17.98
C TYR A 308 -10.23 -10.51 -18.32
N THR A 309 -10.73 -9.66 -17.44
CA THR A 309 -10.59 -8.20 -17.58
C THR A 309 -9.20 -7.78 -17.16
N TYR A 310 -8.41 -7.23 -18.09
CA TYR A 310 -7.13 -6.57 -17.77
C TYR A 310 -7.38 -5.27 -17.02
N ILE A 311 -6.76 -5.10 -15.85
CA ILE A 311 -6.82 -3.89 -15.05
C ILE A 311 -5.53 -3.07 -15.29
N PRO A 312 -5.59 -2.01 -16.11
CA PRO A 312 -4.44 -1.18 -16.40
C PRO A 312 -4.09 -0.24 -15.25
N GLN A 313 -2.85 0.21 -15.21
CA GLN A 313 -2.48 1.39 -14.44
C GLN A 313 -3.05 2.62 -15.14
N THR A 314 -3.75 3.48 -14.40
CA THR A 314 -4.32 4.71 -14.95
C THR A 314 -3.27 5.81 -15.10
N PRO A 315 -3.38 6.72 -16.08
CA PRO A 315 -2.45 7.86 -16.21
C PRO A 315 -2.36 8.73 -14.95
N ILE A 316 -3.48 8.93 -14.25
CA ILE A 316 -3.48 9.69 -12.98
C ILE A 316 -2.74 8.99 -11.84
N ALA A 317 -2.54 7.68 -11.88
CA ALA A 317 -1.79 6.96 -10.85
C ALA A 317 -0.29 7.32 -10.83
N GLU A 318 0.20 7.99 -11.88
CA GLU A 318 1.57 8.51 -11.95
C GLU A 318 1.73 9.90 -11.31
N ILE A 319 0.61 10.57 -10.97
CA ILE A 319 0.63 11.89 -10.35
C ILE A 319 0.99 11.76 -8.88
N THR A 320 2.01 12.49 -8.45
CA THR A 320 2.61 12.40 -7.11
C THR A 320 2.62 13.74 -6.37
N THR A 321 1.76 14.68 -6.79
CA THR A 321 1.55 15.96 -6.10
C THR A 321 0.44 15.85 -5.05
N ASP A 322 0.34 16.84 -4.18
CA ASP A 322 -0.74 16.95 -3.19
C ASP A 322 -2.14 17.04 -3.84
N THR A 323 -2.21 17.44 -5.10
CA THR A 323 -3.46 17.47 -5.90
C THR A 323 -3.89 16.07 -6.39
N ALA A 324 -3.06 15.03 -6.26
CA ALA A 324 -3.32 13.69 -6.81
C ALA A 324 -4.63 13.07 -6.29
N TRP A 325 -4.99 13.32 -5.02
CA TRP A 325 -6.24 12.87 -4.44
C TRP A 325 -7.46 13.45 -5.17
N LEU A 326 -7.40 14.76 -5.52
CA LEU A 326 -8.50 15.45 -6.20
C LEU A 326 -8.73 14.89 -7.60
N TYR A 327 -7.66 14.63 -8.36
CA TYR A 327 -7.78 14.00 -9.68
C TYR A 327 -8.37 12.60 -9.56
N SER A 328 -7.97 11.83 -8.55
CA SER A 328 -8.57 10.52 -8.27
C SER A 328 -10.05 10.64 -7.91
N ALA A 329 -10.42 11.60 -7.05
CA ALA A 329 -11.80 11.83 -6.63
C ALA A 329 -12.69 12.32 -7.80
N ILE A 330 -12.18 13.21 -8.65
CA ILE A 330 -12.88 13.66 -9.87
C ILE A 330 -13.08 12.47 -10.83
N ALA A 331 -12.04 11.65 -11.05
CA ALA A 331 -12.17 10.46 -11.91
C ALA A 331 -13.20 9.48 -11.35
N LYS A 332 -13.21 9.20 -10.04
CA LYS A 332 -14.25 8.39 -9.39
C LYS A 332 -15.64 8.96 -9.60
N TYR A 333 -15.80 10.28 -9.42
CA TYR A 333 -17.09 10.96 -9.60
C TYR A 333 -17.62 10.83 -11.03
N LEU A 334 -16.75 10.86 -12.02
CA LEU A 334 -17.14 10.76 -13.44
C LEU A 334 -17.33 9.31 -13.93
N ILE A 335 -16.70 8.33 -13.27
CA ILE A 335 -16.68 6.93 -13.72
C ILE A 335 -17.58 6.04 -12.88
N ILE A 336 -17.61 6.22 -11.55
CA ILE A 336 -18.34 5.35 -10.63
C ILE A 336 -19.73 5.90 -10.38
N GLU A 337 -20.75 5.22 -10.85
CA GLU A 337 -22.15 5.64 -10.74
C GLU A 337 -22.62 5.94 -9.31
N LYS A 338 -22.12 5.18 -8.34
CA LYS A 338 -22.49 5.32 -6.92
C LYS A 338 -21.64 6.36 -6.17
N TYR A 339 -20.57 6.86 -6.76
CA TYR A 339 -19.71 7.85 -6.13
C TYR A 339 -20.26 9.26 -6.38
N SER A 340 -20.62 9.93 -5.32
CA SER A 340 -21.29 11.23 -5.36
C SER A 340 -20.35 12.39 -5.00
N ALA A 341 -20.84 13.61 -5.17
CA ALA A 341 -20.12 14.80 -4.71
C ALA A 341 -19.89 14.81 -3.17
N TYR A 342 -20.72 14.10 -2.40
CA TYR A 342 -20.51 13.98 -0.96
C TYR A 342 -19.32 13.08 -0.65
N ASP A 343 -19.12 12.00 -1.42
CA ASP A 343 -17.99 11.12 -1.26
C ASP A 343 -16.67 11.87 -1.57
N LEU A 344 -16.64 12.70 -2.64
CA LEU A 344 -15.50 13.55 -2.93
C LEU A 344 -15.22 14.55 -1.80
N ILE A 345 -16.28 15.20 -1.25
CA ILE A 345 -16.12 16.15 -0.15
C ILE A 345 -15.55 15.47 1.09
N SER A 346 -15.95 14.23 1.38
CA SER A 346 -15.43 13.47 2.51
C SER A 346 -13.94 13.05 2.33
N GLU A 347 -13.44 13.07 1.11
CA GLU A 347 -12.02 12.80 0.80
C GLU A 347 -11.13 14.06 0.90
N ILE A 348 -11.69 15.26 1.14
CA ILE A 348 -10.88 16.49 1.29
C ILE A 348 -9.96 16.32 2.50
N PRO A 349 -8.63 16.47 2.33
CA PRO A 349 -7.66 16.19 3.39
C PRO A 349 -7.70 17.15 4.59
N VAL A 350 -8.33 18.30 4.45
CA VAL A 350 -8.40 19.34 5.49
C VAL A 350 -9.77 19.33 6.14
N GLU A 351 -9.84 19.11 7.44
CA GLU A 351 -11.06 19.26 8.21
C GLU A 351 -11.44 20.76 8.30
N GLY A 352 -12.47 21.13 7.57
CA GLY A 352 -13.08 22.47 7.63
C GLY A 352 -14.55 22.35 7.99
N ASN A 353 -15.12 23.42 8.57
CA ASN A 353 -16.56 23.52 8.79
C ASN A 353 -17.28 23.43 7.44
N GLU A 354 -17.80 22.27 7.09
CA GLU A 354 -18.61 22.03 5.89
C GLU A 354 -19.92 22.80 6.01
N THR A 355 -19.92 24.06 5.61
CA THR A 355 -21.17 24.81 5.52
C THR A 355 -21.95 24.32 4.30
N HIS A 356 -23.26 24.31 4.39
CA HIS A 356 -24.16 23.97 3.27
C HIS A 356 -23.83 24.76 1.98
N LYS A 357 -23.26 25.96 2.10
CA LYS A 357 -22.82 26.80 0.98
C LYS A 357 -21.59 26.22 0.28
N ILE A 358 -20.60 25.70 1.02
CA ILE A 358 -19.40 25.08 0.47
C ILE A 358 -19.78 23.81 -0.32
N VAL A 359 -20.58 22.94 0.29
CA VAL A 359 -21.09 21.73 -0.35
C VAL A 359 -21.84 22.02 -1.65
N SER A 360 -22.71 23.04 -1.62
CA SER A 360 -23.49 23.47 -2.80
C SER A 360 -22.57 23.99 -3.93
N THR A 361 -21.54 24.73 -3.58
CA THR A 361 -20.57 25.28 -4.54
C THR A 361 -19.76 24.16 -5.20
N ILE A 362 -19.21 23.23 -4.41
CA ILE A 362 -18.44 22.07 -4.93
C ILE A 362 -19.31 21.23 -5.86
N LYS A 363 -20.56 20.95 -5.49
CA LYS A 363 -21.52 20.23 -6.35
C LYS A 363 -21.72 20.91 -7.71
N LYS A 364 -21.88 22.24 -7.71
CA LYS A 364 -22.04 23.00 -8.95
C LYS A 364 -20.78 22.91 -9.81
N MET A 365 -19.59 23.04 -9.21
CA MET A 365 -18.32 22.95 -9.91
C MET A 365 -18.08 21.54 -10.50
N LEU A 366 -18.36 20.49 -9.72
CA LEU A 366 -18.28 19.11 -10.22
C LEU A 366 -19.21 18.87 -11.40
N LYS A 367 -20.43 19.42 -11.37
CA LYS A 367 -21.35 19.35 -12.50
C LYS A 367 -20.82 20.06 -13.74
N ASN A 368 -20.11 21.19 -13.59
CA ASN A 368 -19.45 21.87 -14.70
C ASN A 368 -18.32 20.99 -15.28
N VAL A 369 -17.53 20.31 -14.45
CA VAL A 369 -16.51 19.36 -14.90
C VAL A 369 -17.17 18.21 -15.68
N GLU A 370 -18.26 17.62 -15.17
CA GLU A 370 -19.02 16.55 -15.84
C GLU A 370 -19.53 17.00 -17.21
N GLN A 371 -20.10 18.18 -17.32
CA GLN A 371 -20.63 18.72 -18.58
C GLN A 371 -19.55 19.03 -19.61
N SER A 372 -18.30 19.23 -19.17
CA SER A 372 -17.17 19.58 -20.04
C SER A 372 -16.35 18.39 -20.54
N VAL A 373 -16.67 17.15 -20.15
CA VAL A 373 -15.89 15.93 -20.50
C VAL A 373 -15.70 15.73 -22.02
N ASN A 374 -16.57 16.29 -22.86
CA ASN A 374 -16.47 16.18 -24.31
C ASN A 374 -15.61 17.28 -24.98
N ASP A 375 -15.09 18.23 -24.22
CA ASP A 375 -14.24 19.32 -24.68
C ASP A 375 -13.03 19.48 -23.76
N GLU A 376 -11.85 19.12 -24.26
CA GLU A 376 -10.62 19.09 -23.48
C GLU A 376 -10.29 20.43 -22.82
N ASN A 377 -10.43 21.55 -23.56
CA ASN A 377 -10.13 22.88 -23.03
C ASN A 377 -11.11 23.30 -21.93
N ASN A 378 -12.40 23.10 -22.15
CA ASN A 378 -13.42 23.41 -21.14
C ASN A 378 -13.30 22.50 -19.91
N PHE A 379 -12.90 21.23 -20.10
CA PHE A 379 -12.64 20.29 -19.00
C PHE A 379 -11.44 20.77 -18.15
N TYR A 380 -10.37 21.23 -18.77
CA TYR A 380 -9.21 21.78 -18.07
C TYR A 380 -9.58 23.01 -17.25
N LEU A 381 -10.35 23.96 -17.85
CA LEU A 381 -10.80 25.15 -17.15
C LEU A 381 -11.69 24.80 -15.96
N ALA A 382 -12.71 23.97 -16.15
CA ALA A 382 -13.63 23.58 -15.07
C ALA A 382 -12.92 22.82 -13.93
N THR A 383 -11.95 21.96 -14.27
CA THR A 383 -11.15 21.22 -13.27
C THR A 383 -10.22 22.16 -12.52
N ASN A 384 -9.57 23.11 -13.22
CA ASN A 384 -8.73 24.12 -12.58
C ASN A 384 -9.52 25.03 -11.64
N ASP A 385 -10.72 25.46 -12.03
CA ASP A 385 -11.59 26.27 -11.18
C ASP A 385 -11.96 25.53 -9.87
N LEU A 386 -12.30 24.24 -9.97
CA LEU A 386 -12.58 23.41 -8.78
C LEU A 386 -11.32 23.25 -7.90
N ALA A 387 -10.18 22.96 -8.51
CA ALA A 387 -8.93 22.83 -7.76
C ALA A 387 -8.56 24.13 -7.05
N THR A 388 -8.63 25.27 -7.74
CA THR A 388 -8.35 26.60 -7.19
C THR A 388 -9.32 26.93 -6.03
N TYR A 389 -10.60 26.61 -6.18
CA TYR A 389 -11.59 26.82 -5.11
C TYR A 389 -11.24 26.02 -3.85
N LEU A 390 -10.66 24.82 -4.04
CA LEU A 390 -10.20 23.96 -2.94
C LEU A 390 -8.78 24.29 -2.44
N GLY A 391 -8.13 25.33 -2.99
CA GLY A 391 -6.79 25.76 -2.59
C GLY A 391 -5.64 25.01 -3.26
N TYR A 392 -5.89 24.31 -4.37
CA TYR A 392 -4.88 23.54 -5.10
C TYR A 392 -4.51 24.17 -6.44
N ALA A 393 -3.22 24.13 -6.79
CA ALA A 393 -2.73 24.47 -8.12
C ALA A 393 -2.75 23.26 -9.06
N THR A 394 -3.10 23.47 -10.33
CA THR A 394 -3.09 22.42 -11.36
C THR A 394 -1.91 22.59 -12.31
N LYS A 395 -1.52 21.48 -12.95
CA LYS A 395 -0.55 21.46 -14.06
C LYS A 395 -1.23 20.91 -15.30
N ASN A 396 -0.94 21.49 -16.49
CA ASN A 396 -1.53 21.04 -17.74
C ASN A 396 -1.28 19.56 -18.03
N GLU A 397 -0.10 19.03 -17.69
CA GLU A 397 0.21 17.61 -17.82
C GLU A 397 -0.72 16.74 -16.97
N HIS A 398 -1.01 17.15 -15.73
CA HIS A 398 -1.92 16.41 -14.84
C HIS A 398 -3.37 16.47 -15.32
N LEU A 399 -3.81 17.63 -15.81
CA LEU A 399 -5.14 17.79 -16.41
C LEU A 399 -5.30 16.87 -17.63
N LYS A 400 -4.26 16.79 -18.47
CA LYS A 400 -4.23 15.85 -19.61
C LYS A 400 -4.34 14.39 -19.17
N LYS A 401 -3.57 13.98 -18.15
CA LYS A 401 -3.66 12.63 -17.58
C LYS A 401 -5.03 12.33 -17.00
N LEU A 402 -5.67 13.30 -16.35
CA LEU A 402 -7.04 13.16 -15.85
C LEU A 402 -8.02 13.02 -17.02
N PHE A 403 -7.94 13.90 -18.02
CA PHE A 403 -8.80 13.86 -19.18
C PHE A 403 -8.70 12.51 -19.92
N GLU A 404 -7.47 12.03 -20.18
CA GLU A 404 -7.24 10.70 -20.76
C GLU A 404 -7.85 9.58 -19.90
N THR A 405 -7.68 9.66 -18.57
CA THR A 405 -8.21 8.64 -17.67
C THR A 405 -9.75 8.55 -17.72
N VAL A 406 -10.44 9.70 -17.81
CA VAL A 406 -11.92 9.71 -17.76
C VAL A 406 -12.55 9.51 -19.11
N THR A 407 -11.88 9.82 -20.21
CA THR A 407 -12.40 9.69 -21.59
C THR A 407 -12.09 8.35 -22.22
N ASP A 408 -10.97 7.71 -21.91
CA ASP A 408 -10.61 6.40 -22.45
C ASP A 408 -11.18 5.29 -21.56
N LYS A 409 -12.23 4.62 -22.05
CA LYS A 409 -12.96 3.57 -21.33
C LYS A 409 -12.09 2.40 -20.86
N LYS A 410 -10.90 2.20 -21.47
CA LYS A 410 -9.99 1.13 -21.02
C LYS A 410 -9.52 1.32 -19.57
N TYR A 411 -9.50 2.56 -19.06
CA TYR A 411 -9.08 2.85 -17.68
C TYR A 411 -10.22 2.75 -16.67
N HIS A 412 -11.49 2.78 -17.11
CA HIS A 412 -12.63 2.76 -16.19
C HIS A 412 -12.68 1.50 -15.32
N VAL A 413 -12.23 0.36 -15.86
CA VAL A 413 -12.17 -0.91 -15.14
C VAL A 413 -11.26 -0.85 -13.88
N ALA A 414 -10.29 0.05 -13.85
CA ALA A 414 -9.36 0.20 -12.72
C ALA A 414 -10.01 0.81 -11.47
N PHE A 415 -11.15 1.49 -11.62
CA PHE A 415 -11.85 2.13 -10.51
C PHE A 415 -12.79 1.20 -9.75
N GLU A 416 -13.25 0.13 -10.37
CA GLU A 416 -14.16 -0.86 -9.75
C GLU A 416 -13.74 -2.30 -10.10
N PRO A 417 -12.49 -2.72 -9.79
CA PRO A 417 -12.00 -4.05 -10.15
C PRO A 417 -12.82 -5.17 -9.51
N ASP A 418 -13.49 -4.90 -8.39
CA ASP A 418 -14.34 -5.86 -7.69
C ASP A 418 -15.63 -6.23 -8.42
N LYS A 419 -16.03 -5.46 -9.44
CA LYS A 419 -17.18 -5.78 -10.30
C LYS A 419 -16.90 -6.96 -11.24
N TYR A 420 -15.63 -7.27 -11.49
CA TYR A 420 -15.23 -8.30 -12.44
C TYR A 420 -14.96 -9.62 -11.74
N GLN A 421 -15.49 -10.70 -12.31
CA GLN A 421 -15.35 -12.06 -11.79
C GLN A 421 -13.93 -12.55 -11.96
N HIS A 422 -13.31 -12.25 -13.10
CA HIS A 422 -11.95 -12.66 -13.45
C HIS A 422 -11.15 -11.45 -13.89
N VAL A 423 -10.00 -11.22 -13.24
CA VAL A 423 -9.15 -10.07 -13.52
C VAL A 423 -7.73 -10.50 -13.86
N ALA A 424 -7.07 -9.72 -14.69
CA ALA A 424 -5.64 -9.82 -14.91
C ALA A 424 -4.99 -8.51 -14.44
N ILE A 425 -4.07 -8.62 -13.50
CA ILE A 425 -3.44 -7.47 -12.83
C ILE A 425 -1.98 -7.80 -12.51
N THR A 426 -1.11 -6.78 -12.41
CA THR A 426 0.26 -7.06 -11.95
C THR A 426 0.28 -7.45 -10.48
N PHE A 427 1.25 -8.29 -10.08
CA PHE A 427 1.33 -8.69 -8.66
C PHE A 427 1.58 -7.48 -7.74
N HIS A 428 2.28 -6.44 -8.20
CA HIS A 428 2.44 -5.19 -7.45
C HIS A 428 1.10 -4.52 -7.15
N SER A 429 0.26 -4.38 -8.18
CA SER A 429 -1.08 -3.79 -8.03
C SER A 429 -2.05 -4.68 -7.26
N SER A 430 -1.73 -5.97 -7.11
CA SER A 430 -2.55 -6.90 -6.31
C SER A 430 -2.27 -6.82 -4.80
N LYS A 431 -1.24 -6.04 -4.36
CA LYS A 431 -0.97 -5.88 -2.92
C LYS A 431 -2.19 -5.29 -2.21
N GLY A 432 -2.63 -5.94 -1.15
CA GLY A 432 -3.88 -5.59 -0.44
C GLY A 432 -5.16 -6.24 -0.98
N LEU A 433 -5.13 -6.81 -2.19
CA LEU A 433 -6.27 -7.56 -2.75
C LEU A 433 -6.17 -9.05 -2.41
N GLU A 434 -7.28 -9.77 -2.59
CA GLU A 434 -7.38 -11.22 -2.38
C GLU A 434 -8.42 -11.84 -3.31
N PHE A 435 -8.12 -13.05 -3.79
CA PHE A 435 -8.93 -13.74 -4.78
C PHE A 435 -9.16 -15.20 -4.37
N GLU A 436 -10.30 -15.77 -4.73
CA GLU A 436 -10.55 -17.19 -4.48
C GLU A 436 -9.56 -18.08 -5.20
N GLN A 437 -9.18 -17.72 -6.42
CA GLN A 437 -8.29 -18.47 -7.27
C GLN A 437 -7.25 -17.54 -7.90
N VAL A 438 -6.01 -17.99 -8.00
CA VAL A 438 -4.90 -17.20 -8.57
C VAL A 438 -4.09 -18.05 -9.54
N ILE A 439 -3.75 -17.47 -10.69
CA ILE A 439 -2.80 -17.98 -11.64
C ILE A 439 -1.53 -17.15 -11.59
N VAL A 440 -0.38 -17.79 -11.41
CA VAL A 440 0.96 -17.16 -11.45
C VAL A 440 1.86 -17.92 -12.42
N PHE A 441 2.91 -17.27 -12.89
CA PHE A 441 3.88 -17.87 -13.80
C PHE A 441 5.24 -18.04 -13.13
N ALA A 442 5.82 -19.23 -13.20
CA ALA A 442 7.12 -19.53 -12.62
C ALA A 442 8.25 -18.66 -13.19
N GLU A 443 8.19 -18.34 -14.49
CA GLU A 443 9.17 -17.48 -15.16
C GLU A 443 9.21 -16.03 -14.68
N ASP A 444 8.14 -15.54 -14.03
CA ASP A 444 8.10 -14.20 -13.46
C ASP A 444 8.95 -14.09 -12.16
N TYR A 445 9.37 -15.23 -11.60
CA TYR A 445 10.12 -15.32 -10.36
C TYR A 445 11.29 -16.30 -10.48
N ARG A 446 12.47 -15.94 -9.98
CA ARG A 446 13.64 -16.83 -9.95
C ARG A 446 13.87 -17.49 -8.60
N LEU A 447 13.33 -16.91 -7.55
CA LEU A 447 13.56 -17.27 -6.14
C LEU A 447 15.06 -17.32 -5.75
N SER A 448 15.89 -16.53 -6.45
CA SER A 448 17.34 -16.50 -6.26
C SER A 448 17.82 -15.40 -5.31
N ASP A 449 16.97 -14.45 -5.06
CA ASP A 449 17.23 -13.27 -4.22
C ASP A 449 15.99 -12.89 -3.41
N VAL A 450 16.20 -12.04 -2.40
CA VAL A 450 15.14 -11.61 -1.46
C VAL A 450 13.97 -10.94 -2.19
N SER A 451 14.26 -10.08 -3.17
CA SER A 451 13.21 -9.36 -3.90
C SER A 451 12.32 -10.32 -4.70
N SER A 452 12.92 -11.25 -5.43
CA SER A 452 12.20 -12.27 -6.19
C SER A 452 11.34 -13.18 -5.28
N LEU A 453 11.88 -13.53 -4.11
CA LEU A 453 11.16 -14.34 -3.12
C LEU A 453 9.97 -13.59 -2.51
N CYS A 454 10.14 -12.30 -2.14
CA CYS A 454 9.06 -11.45 -1.65
C CYS A 454 7.96 -11.27 -2.71
N ASN A 455 8.35 -11.01 -3.97
CA ASN A 455 7.41 -10.87 -5.08
C ASN A 455 6.54 -12.12 -5.24
N HIS A 456 7.16 -13.29 -5.21
CA HIS A 456 6.44 -14.56 -5.29
C HIS A 456 5.54 -14.80 -4.08
N TYR A 457 6.05 -14.54 -2.87
CA TYR A 457 5.26 -14.66 -1.64
C TYR A 457 4.01 -13.79 -1.67
N VAL A 458 4.14 -12.52 -2.10
CA VAL A 458 2.99 -11.63 -2.24
C VAL A 458 1.99 -12.19 -3.24
N ALA A 459 2.44 -12.65 -4.42
CA ALA A 459 1.55 -13.18 -5.44
C ALA A 459 0.78 -14.42 -4.95
N VAL A 460 1.45 -15.42 -4.37
CA VAL A 460 0.80 -16.66 -3.94
C VAL A 460 -0.12 -16.48 -2.74
N THR A 461 0.19 -15.54 -1.85
CA THR A 461 -0.64 -15.23 -0.68
C THR A 461 -1.87 -14.37 -1.00
N ARG A 462 -2.10 -14.03 -2.28
CA ARG A 462 -3.37 -13.47 -2.75
C ARG A 462 -4.44 -14.53 -2.91
N ALA A 463 -4.06 -15.80 -3.05
CA ALA A 463 -4.98 -16.92 -3.23
C ALA A 463 -5.62 -17.35 -1.90
N LYS A 464 -6.95 -17.57 -1.93
CA LYS A 464 -7.71 -18.14 -0.79
C LYS A 464 -7.82 -19.65 -0.90
N SER A 465 -8.36 -20.15 -2.00
CA SER A 465 -8.73 -21.56 -2.12
C SER A 465 -7.95 -22.30 -3.21
N LYS A 466 -7.48 -21.63 -4.26
CA LYS A 466 -6.74 -22.28 -5.35
C LYS A 466 -5.60 -21.43 -5.90
N LEU A 467 -4.48 -22.08 -6.16
CA LEU A 467 -3.29 -21.52 -6.80
C LEU A 467 -2.87 -22.38 -7.98
N ILE A 468 -2.70 -21.80 -9.15
CA ILE A 468 -2.13 -22.45 -10.32
C ILE A 468 -0.79 -21.81 -10.63
N ILE A 469 0.27 -22.58 -10.61
CA ILE A 469 1.63 -22.17 -10.98
C ILE A 469 1.91 -22.71 -12.39
N VAL A 470 1.88 -21.83 -13.37
CA VAL A 470 2.21 -22.18 -14.76
C VAL A 470 3.71 -22.17 -14.94
N LYS A 471 4.28 -23.27 -15.43
CA LYS A 471 5.68 -23.40 -15.81
C LYS A 471 5.78 -23.63 -17.31
N GLN A 472 6.31 -22.66 -18.02
CA GLN A 472 6.69 -22.80 -19.42
C GLN A 472 8.16 -23.20 -19.53
N ASN A 473 8.58 -23.65 -20.70
CA ASN A 473 9.97 -24.08 -20.93
C ASN A 473 10.87 -22.84 -21.13
N SER A 474 11.32 -22.23 -20.03
CA SER A 474 12.23 -21.09 -20.04
C SER A 474 13.34 -21.24 -19.00
N TYR A 475 14.44 -20.51 -19.17
CA TYR A 475 15.54 -20.49 -18.20
C TYR A 475 15.05 -20.05 -16.82
N ASN A 476 14.26 -18.97 -16.74
CA ASN A 476 13.74 -18.46 -15.48
C ASN A 476 12.83 -19.46 -14.77
N ALA A 477 11.93 -20.13 -15.51
CA ALA A 477 11.06 -21.15 -14.94
C ALA A 477 11.85 -22.37 -14.39
N ASN A 478 12.92 -22.74 -15.04
CA ASN A 478 13.81 -23.80 -14.54
C ASN A 478 14.59 -23.35 -13.30
N CYS A 479 15.08 -22.10 -13.25
CA CYS A 479 15.68 -21.53 -12.05
C CYS A 479 14.68 -21.50 -10.89
N PHE A 480 13.45 -21.09 -11.13
CA PHE A 480 12.36 -21.08 -10.15
C PHE A 480 12.18 -22.48 -9.54
N GLN A 481 12.04 -23.52 -10.39
CA GLN A 481 11.84 -24.90 -9.94
C GLN A 481 12.98 -25.36 -9.04
N VAL A 482 14.23 -25.22 -9.50
CA VAL A 482 15.41 -25.67 -8.74
C VAL A 482 15.50 -24.95 -7.39
N ASN A 483 15.22 -23.66 -7.35
CA ASN A 483 15.29 -22.89 -6.10
C ASN A 483 14.11 -23.22 -5.16
N LEU A 484 12.91 -23.46 -5.69
CA LEU A 484 11.77 -23.91 -4.89
C LEU A 484 12.05 -25.28 -4.24
N GLU A 485 12.60 -26.24 -5.01
CA GLU A 485 13.02 -27.54 -4.50
C GLU A 485 14.03 -27.40 -3.36
N LYS A 486 15.04 -26.53 -3.51
CA LYS A 486 16.02 -26.24 -2.45
C LYS A 486 15.37 -25.65 -1.19
N LEU A 487 14.41 -24.72 -1.35
CA LEU A 487 13.72 -24.11 -0.23
C LEU A 487 12.93 -25.15 0.57
N PHE A 488 12.18 -26.02 -0.10
CA PHE A 488 11.38 -27.07 0.55
C PHE A 488 12.26 -28.15 1.17
N ALA A 489 13.35 -28.53 0.51
CA ALA A 489 14.29 -29.53 1.02
C ALA A 489 14.93 -29.14 2.37
N LYS A 490 15.05 -27.84 2.67
CA LYS A 490 15.52 -27.38 3.99
C LYS A 490 14.62 -27.86 5.16
N SER A 491 13.38 -28.24 4.87
CA SER A 491 12.43 -28.80 5.84
C SER A 491 12.19 -30.30 5.64
N GLY A 492 12.98 -30.97 4.77
CA GLY A 492 12.78 -32.38 4.38
C GLY A 492 11.50 -32.60 3.56
N VAL A 493 10.89 -31.55 3.01
CA VAL A 493 9.62 -31.61 2.26
C VAL A 493 9.93 -31.64 0.76
N LYS A 494 9.27 -32.52 0.03
CA LYS A 494 9.35 -32.58 -1.44
C LYS A 494 8.23 -31.72 -2.04
N ILE A 495 8.41 -31.26 -3.28
CA ILE A 495 7.39 -30.48 -4.00
C ILE A 495 6.04 -31.23 -4.02
N ASN A 496 6.06 -32.52 -4.31
CA ASN A 496 4.86 -33.35 -4.40
C ASN A 496 4.14 -33.58 -3.06
N ASP A 497 4.77 -33.23 -1.93
CA ASP A 497 4.11 -33.24 -0.62
C ASP A 497 3.24 -31.99 -0.39
N VAL A 498 3.35 -31.00 -1.28
CA VAL A 498 2.70 -29.68 -1.12
C VAL A 498 1.81 -29.32 -2.30
N LEU A 499 2.09 -29.80 -3.51
CA LEU A 499 1.35 -29.45 -4.73
C LEU A 499 1.24 -30.65 -5.67
N VAL A 500 0.26 -30.59 -6.59
CA VAL A 500 0.05 -31.59 -7.63
C VAL A 500 0.70 -31.12 -8.93
N GLN A 501 1.58 -31.94 -9.50
CA GLN A 501 2.13 -31.72 -10.83
C GLN A 501 1.19 -32.30 -11.90
N ILE A 502 0.88 -31.51 -12.93
CA ILE A 502 -0.04 -31.82 -14.01
C ILE A 502 0.55 -31.44 -15.38
#